data_071a5afa15f5e4009b0f5b84833228d7
#
_entry.id   071a5afa15f5e4009b0f5b84833228d7
#
_cell.length_a   1.000
_cell.length_b   1.000
_cell.length_c   1.000
_cell.angle_alpha   90.00
_cell.angle_beta   90.00
_cell.angle_gamma   90.00
#
_symmetry.space_group_name_H-M   'P 1'
#
loop_
_entity.id
_entity.type
_entity.pdbx_description
1 polymer ?
#
loop_
_entity_poly.entity_id
_entity_poly.type
_entity_poly.pdbx_seq_one_letter_code
_entity_poly.pdbx_strand_id
1 'polypeptide(L)'
;MKVTVREVLQMDIFKEAKVLAGESGLDVRIRNASVLEGLRSDEISSYAGRTGELVISGFFHIKDDIEEQCAIVRALAQKGCAALVLMYVGDVLPEVSDELIDAAEKAGLPLISLEKEGVCCSDVARDVSAELVYGDSFGNRLISNTVFHLLNFEKHPNFQEALKEAAINNDFQIIILSEDFNPILSVETRHRVSIDEAIRIGRSREMNDSSVYTLVEVDGVLTYWGSVLINDEKHYMFIVDNEDCYSANEITKLAEIIELAMG
;
A
#
# COMPACT_ATOMS: atom_id res chain seq x y z
N MET A 1 -1.38 7.36 5.57
CA MET A 1 -0.13 7.05 6.33
C MET A 1 0.52 5.82 5.71
N LYS A 2 1.83 5.82 5.53
CA LYS A 2 2.54 4.63 5.03
C LYS A 2 2.59 3.61 6.15
N VAL A 3 1.97 2.46 6.01
CA VAL A 3 2.18 1.35 6.95
C VAL A 3 3.54 0.72 6.63
N THR A 4 4.51 0.94 7.50
CA THR A 4 5.88 0.39 7.39
C THR A 4 6.05 -0.87 8.22
N VAL A 5 7.12 -1.60 8.00
CA VAL A 5 7.47 -2.76 8.85
C VAL A 5 7.61 -2.32 10.32
N ARG A 6 8.20 -1.15 10.57
CA ARG A 6 8.33 -0.59 11.92
C ARG A 6 6.99 -0.35 12.60
N GLU A 7 5.99 0.15 11.86
CA GLU A 7 4.66 0.40 12.40
C GLU A 7 3.88 -0.89 12.67
N VAL A 8 3.99 -1.87 11.79
CA VAL A 8 3.39 -3.20 12.01
C VAL A 8 3.95 -3.87 13.25
N LEU A 9 5.23 -3.70 13.57
CA LEU A 9 5.84 -4.21 14.80
C LEU A 9 5.27 -3.58 16.09
N GLN A 10 4.52 -2.48 16.00
CA GLN A 10 3.82 -1.88 17.15
C GLN A 10 2.42 -2.49 17.39
N MET A 11 1.91 -3.29 16.46
CA MET A 11 0.61 -3.95 16.62
C MET A 11 0.64 -4.98 17.74
N ASP A 12 -0.48 -5.18 18.40
CA ASP A 12 -0.62 -6.14 19.52
C ASP A 12 -0.21 -7.57 19.17
N ILE A 13 -0.43 -7.97 17.91
CA ILE A 13 -0.07 -9.30 17.43
C ILE A 13 1.46 -9.49 17.39
N PHE A 14 2.23 -8.42 17.21
CA PHE A 14 3.70 -8.43 17.11
C PHE A 14 4.42 -8.07 18.42
N LYS A 15 3.75 -7.93 19.55
CA LYS A 15 4.39 -7.54 20.83
C LYS A 15 5.53 -8.45 21.27
N GLU A 16 5.50 -9.73 20.88
CA GLU A 16 6.52 -10.71 21.21
C GLU A 16 7.50 -10.96 20.04
N ALA A 17 7.37 -10.20 18.97
CA ALA A 17 8.23 -10.34 17.79
C ALA A 17 9.64 -9.83 18.07
N LYS A 18 10.62 -10.51 17.47
CA LYS A 18 12.03 -10.14 17.52
C LYS A 18 12.55 -9.89 16.10
N VAL A 19 13.16 -8.76 15.87
CA VAL A 19 13.89 -8.50 14.62
C VAL A 19 15.24 -9.18 14.73
N LEU A 20 15.51 -10.15 13.85
CA LEU A 20 16.72 -10.95 13.85
C LEU A 20 17.79 -10.39 12.91
N ALA A 21 17.37 -9.74 11.81
CA ALA A 21 18.23 -9.15 10.80
C ALA A 21 17.50 -8.07 10.00
N GLY A 22 18.23 -7.28 9.19
CA GLY A 22 17.69 -6.35 8.24
C GLY A 22 17.04 -5.10 8.86
N GLU A 23 17.53 -4.61 9.99
CA GLU A 23 16.98 -3.41 10.66
C GLU A 23 16.93 -2.19 9.76
N SER A 24 17.85 -2.08 8.79
CA SER A 24 17.88 -0.98 7.81
C SER A 24 16.64 -0.95 6.90
N GLY A 25 15.92 -2.07 6.76
CA GLY A 25 14.69 -2.21 5.96
C GLY A 25 13.39 -1.95 6.72
N LEU A 26 13.43 -1.62 8.02
CA LEU A 26 12.22 -1.47 8.83
C LEU A 26 11.30 -0.31 8.39
N ASP A 27 11.82 0.66 7.67
CA ASP A 27 11.04 1.80 7.16
C ASP A 27 10.47 1.56 5.74
N VAL A 28 10.65 0.34 5.21
CA VAL A 28 10.03 -0.07 3.95
C VAL A 28 8.52 -0.16 4.11
N ARG A 29 7.79 0.39 3.13
CA ARG A 29 6.33 0.36 3.10
C ARG A 29 5.81 -1.05 2.83
N ILE A 30 4.83 -1.48 3.63
CA ILE A 30 4.05 -2.69 3.37
C ILE A 30 2.85 -2.33 2.49
N ARG A 31 2.63 -3.11 1.43
CA ARG A 31 1.51 -2.96 0.49
C ARG A 31 0.49 -4.08 0.61
N ASN A 32 0.94 -5.28 0.99
CA ASN A 32 0.09 -6.45 1.25
C ASN A 32 0.80 -7.42 2.19
N ALA A 33 0.04 -8.38 2.71
CA ALA A 33 0.56 -9.49 3.50
C ALA A 33 0.12 -10.81 2.89
N SER A 34 1.00 -11.82 2.91
CA SER A 34 0.71 -13.15 2.40
C SER A 34 1.38 -14.23 3.24
N VAL A 35 0.81 -15.44 3.17
CA VAL A 35 1.39 -16.64 3.76
C VAL A 35 2.06 -17.44 2.65
N LEU A 36 3.33 -17.75 2.84
CA LEU A 36 4.15 -18.50 1.90
C LEU A 36 4.50 -19.87 2.50
N GLU A 37 3.87 -20.92 1.99
CA GLU A 37 4.18 -22.30 2.36
C GLU A 37 4.28 -23.17 1.12
N GLY A 38 5.22 -24.11 1.14
CA GLY A 38 5.36 -25.13 0.10
C GLY A 38 5.99 -24.70 -1.22
N LEU A 39 6.44 -23.43 -1.36
CA LEU A 39 7.17 -22.98 -2.54
C LEU A 39 8.70 -23.08 -2.31
N ARG A 40 9.40 -23.40 -3.40
CA ARG A 40 10.86 -23.35 -3.45
C ARG A 40 11.34 -22.00 -3.98
N SER A 41 12.60 -21.70 -3.77
CA SER A 41 13.20 -20.42 -4.14
C SER A 41 13.09 -20.08 -5.64
N ASP A 42 13.17 -21.05 -6.51
CA ASP A 42 13.00 -20.91 -7.96
C ASP A 42 11.53 -20.62 -8.38
N GLU A 43 10.56 -21.04 -7.58
CA GLU A 43 9.15 -20.81 -7.81
C GLU A 43 8.68 -19.43 -7.33
N ILE A 44 9.37 -18.82 -6.35
CA ILE A 44 9.03 -17.49 -5.82
C ILE A 44 8.94 -16.45 -6.93
N SER A 45 9.83 -16.51 -7.91
CA SER A 45 9.83 -15.56 -9.03
C SER A 45 8.54 -15.57 -9.84
N SER A 46 7.82 -16.69 -9.86
CA SER A 46 6.61 -16.92 -10.67
C SER A 46 5.31 -16.79 -9.88
N TYR A 47 5.30 -17.19 -8.61
CA TYR A 47 4.07 -17.39 -7.85
C TYR A 47 3.95 -16.52 -6.59
N ALA A 48 5.05 -16.02 -6.07
CA ALA A 48 5.07 -15.25 -4.83
C ALA A 48 6.10 -14.10 -4.88
N GLY A 49 6.04 -13.26 -3.85
CA GLY A 49 6.97 -12.15 -3.69
C GLY A 49 6.63 -10.96 -4.59
N ARG A 50 6.03 -9.94 -4.00
CA ARG A 50 5.72 -8.67 -4.66
C ARG A 50 6.41 -7.52 -3.93
N THR A 51 6.70 -6.46 -4.65
CA THR A 51 7.27 -5.26 -4.04
C THR A 51 6.40 -4.75 -2.88
N GLY A 52 7.00 -4.60 -1.70
CA GLY A 52 6.29 -4.18 -0.50
C GLY A 52 5.46 -5.28 0.17
N GLU A 53 5.63 -6.55 -0.18
CA GLU A 53 4.91 -7.65 0.46
C GLU A 53 5.56 -8.04 1.79
N LEU A 54 4.75 -8.13 2.87
CA LEU A 54 5.14 -8.79 4.10
C LEU A 54 4.79 -10.26 3.98
N VAL A 55 5.82 -11.10 3.94
CA VAL A 55 5.69 -12.55 3.78
C VAL A 55 5.73 -13.23 5.14
N ILE A 56 4.82 -14.17 5.38
CA ILE A 56 4.70 -14.93 6.63
C ILE A 56 4.91 -16.40 6.29
N SER A 57 5.79 -17.09 7.01
CA SER A 57 6.08 -18.50 6.77
C SER A 57 6.50 -19.24 8.04
N GLY A 58 6.13 -20.51 8.13
CA GLY A 58 6.66 -21.44 9.13
C GLY A 58 7.78 -22.33 8.58
N PHE A 59 8.13 -22.20 7.31
CA PHE A 59 9.13 -23.03 6.61
C PHE A 59 8.90 -24.56 6.77
N PHE A 60 7.62 -24.97 6.86
CA PHE A 60 7.25 -26.38 7.15
C PHE A 60 7.95 -27.41 6.27
N HIS A 61 8.06 -27.13 4.96
CA HIS A 61 8.63 -28.08 4.00
C HIS A 61 10.15 -28.03 3.87
N ILE A 62 10.78 -26.98 4.41
CA ILE A 62 12.22 -26.73 4.29
C ILE A 62 12.87 -26.48 5.64
N LYS A 63 12.22 -26.89 6.74
CA LYS A 63 12.69 -26.64 8.11
C LYS A 63 14.12 -27.15 8.38
N ASP A 64 14.53 -28.22 7.68
CA ASP A 64 15.86 -28.84 7.80
C ASP A 64 16.79 -28.49 6.62
N ASP A 65 16.37 -27.61 5.69
CA ASP A 65 17.12 -27.20 4.49
C ASP A 65 17.51 -25.72 4.57
N ILE A 66 18.60 -25.45 5.31
CA ILE A 66 19.10 -24.10 5.54
C ILE A 66 19.49 -23.41 4.24
N GLU A 67 20.02 -24.16 3.26
CA GLU A 67 20.42 -23.59 1.97
C GLU A 67 19.21 -23.05 1.21
N GLU A 68 18.11 -23.79 1.20
CA GLU A 68 16.87 -23.37 0.58
C GLU A 68 16.20 -22.21 1.33
N GLN A 69 16.23 -22.22 2.67
CA GLN A 69 15.76 -21.08 3.48
C GLN A 69 16.50 -19.79 3.08
N CYS A 70 17.83 -19.85 3.00
CA CYS A 70 18.65 -18.73 2.56
C CYS A 70 18.37 -18.31 1.11
N ALA A 71 18.09 -19.27 0.22
CA ALA A 71 17.76 -18.99 -1.16
C ALA A 71 16.40 -18.27 -1.27
N ILE A 72 15.41 -18.66 -0.48
CA ILE A 72 14.10 -17.98 -0.38
C ILE A 72 14.27 -16.54 0.11
N VAL A 73 15.03 -16.31 1.18
CA VAL A 73 15.31 -14.95 1.67
C VAL A 73 15.89 -14.06 0.57
N ARG A 74 16.89 -14.57 -0.16
CA ARG A 74 17.49 -13.83 -1.29
C ARG A 74 16.49 -13.55 -2.39
N ALA A 75 15.64 -14.53 -2.73
CA ALA A 75 14.62 -14.37 -3.78
C ALA A 75 13.57 -13.33 -3.38
N LEU A 76 13.09 -13.34 -2.13
CA LEU A 76 12.14 -12.36 -1.60
C LEU A 76 12.73 -10.94 -1.61
N ALA A 77 13.98 -10.79 -1.19
CA ALA A 77 14.68 -9.50 -1.23
C ALA A 77 14.82 -8.96 -2.67
N GLN A 78 15.18 -9.82 -3.63
CA GLN A 78 15.27 -9.45 -5.05
C GLN A 78 13.93 -9.01 -5.64
N LYS A 79 12.82 -9.51 -5.11
CA LYS A 79 11.45 -9.08 -5.48
C LYS A 79 11.03 -7.78 -4.81
N GLY A 80 11.83 -7.25 -3.88
CA GLY A 80 11.51 -6.05 -3.12
C GLY A 80 10.44 -6.27 -2.06
N CYS A 81 10.33 -7.49 -1.51
CA CYS A 81 9.46 -7.75 -0.37
C CYS A 81 9.85 -6.87 0.82
N ALA A 82 8.88 -6.49 1.64
CA ALA A 82 9.09 -5.60 2.77
C ALA A 82 9.73 -6.30 3.97
N ALA A 83 9.34 -7.55 4.25
CA ALA A 83 9.87 -8.34 5.36
C ALA A 83 9.50 -9.82 5.21
N LEU A 84 10.22 -10.68 5.93
CA LEU A 84 9.85 -12.08 6.19
C LEU A 84 9.60 -12.28 7.68
N VAL A 85 8.40 -12.75 8.03
CA VAL A 85 8.01 -13.13 9.39
C VAL A 85 8.05 -14.64 9.53
N LEU A 86 8.92 -15.14 10.40
CA LEU A 86 9.02 -16.56 10.73
C LEU A 86 8.13 -16.89 11.92
N MET A 87 7.25 -17.86 11.71
CA MET A 87 6.34 -18.40 12.71
C MET A 87 6.80 -19.76 13.19
N TYR A 88 6.33 -20.16 14.36
CA TYR A 88 6.54 -21.50 14.94
C TYR A 88 8.02 -21.85 15.16
N VAL A 89 8.83 -20.86 15.45
CA VAL A 89 10.23 -21.06 15.87
C VAL A 89 10.25 -21.74 17.25
N GLY A 90 11.04 -22.80 17.40
CA GLY A 90 11.02 -23.65 18.58
C GLY A 90 10.07 -24.87 18.49
N ASP A 91 9.03 -24.79 17.63
CA ASP A 91 8.07 -25.87 17.43
C ASP A 91 8.30 -26.62 16.11
N VAL A 92 8.07 -25.93 14.99
CA VAL A 92 8.19 -26.49 13.63
C VAL A 92 9.59 -26.23 13.07
N LEU A 93 10.01 -24.97 13.09
CA LEU A 93 11.38 -24.57 12.78
C LEU A 93 12.19 -24.63 14.10
N PRO A 94 13.11 -25.60 14.27
CA PRO A 94 13.76 -25.83 15.56
C PRO A 94 14.48 -24.59 16.08
N GLU A 95 15.19 -23.90 15.18
CA GLU A 95 15.90 -22.64 15.44
C GLU A 95 16.09 -21.86 14.14
N VAL A 96 16.36 -20.57 14.26
CA VAL A 96 16.79 -19.74 13.14
C VAL A 96 18.29 -19.75 13.07
N SER A 97 18.86 -20.32 12.01
CA SER A 97 20.31 -20.49 11.90
C SER A 97 21.05 -19.16 11.67
N ASP A 98 22.29 -19.09 12.08
CA ASP A 98 23.15 -17.91 11.87
C ASP A 98 23.32 -17.62 10.35
N GLU A 99 23.36 -18.67 9.51
CA GLU A 99 23.44 -18.54 8.05
C GLU A 99 22.19 -17.85 7.47
N LEU A 100 21.00 -18.14 8.01
CA LEU A 100 19.76 -17.51 7.58
C LEU A 100 19.71 -16.03 8.00
N ILE A 101 20.10 -15.73 9.23
CA ILE A 101 20.23 -14.37 9.75
C ILE A 101 21.22 -13.57 8.89
N ASP A 102 22.40 -14.13 8.61
CA ASP A 102 23.42 -13.53 7.76
C ASP A 102 22.93 -13.28 6.32
N ALA A 103 22.16 -14.22 5.77
CA ALA A 103 21.58 -14.07 4.43
C ALA A 103 20.57 -12.91 4.37
N ALA A 104 19.73 -12.77 5.39
CA ALA A 104 18.75 -11.70 5.51
C ALA A 104 19.43 -10.33 5.69
N GLU A 105 20.45 -10.26 6.56
CA GLU A 105 21.22 -9.03 6.80
C GLU A 105 21.91 -8.55 5.52
N LYS A 106 22.61 -9.45 4.80
CA LYS A 106 23.27 -9.14 3.52
C LYS A 106 22.29 -8.72 2.42
N ALA A 107 21.08 -9.25 2.46
CA ALA A 107 20.03 -8.92 1.50
C ALA A 107 19.26 -7.63 1.89
N GLY A 108 19.45 -7.11 3.11
CA GLY A 108 18.72 -5.97 3.64
C GLY A 108 17.21 -6.24 3.85
N LEU A 109 16.83 -7.52 3.98
CA LEU A 109 15.45 -7.93 4.21
C LEU A 109 15.20 -8.08 5.70
N PRO A 110 14.27 -7.34 6.31
CA PRO A 110 13.87 -7.58 7.68
C PRO A 110 13.42 -9.02 7.90
N LEU A 111 14.13 -9.73 8.77
CA LEU A 111 13.80 -11.07 9.22
C LEU A 111 13.27 -10.97 10.65
N ILE A 112 12.04 -11.37 10.86
CA ILE A 112 11.31 -11.21 12.11
C ILE A 112 10.89 -12.59 12.61
N SER A 113 11.21 -12.94 13.84
CA SER A 113 10.67 -14.12 14.53
C SER A 113 9.45 -13.69 15.36
N LEU A 114 8.34 -14.41 15.21
CA LEU A 114 7.13 -14.22 16.01
C LEU A 114 6.77 -15.53 16.72
N GLU A 115 7.07 -15.57 18.02
CA GLU A 115 6.83 -16.70 18.91
C GLU A 115 5.64 -16.37 19.83
N LYS A 116 4.41 -16.54 19.34
CA LYS A 116 3.21 -16.21 20.12
C LYS A 116 2.26 -17.39 20.15
N GLU A 117 1.99 -17.90 21.36
CA GLU A 117 1.04 -18.99 21.54
C GLU A 117 -0.35 -18.68 21.00
N GLY A 118 -0.95 -19.66 20.32
CA GLY A 118 -2.33 -19.55 19.82
C GLY A 118 -2.51 -18.64 18.60
N VAL A 119 -1.43 -18.13 18.01
CA VAL A 119 -1.44 -17.30 16.79
C VAL A 119 -0.95 -18.13 15.60
N CYS A 120 -1.69 -18.14 14.52
CA CYS A 120 -1.29 -18.80 13.27
C CYS A 120 -0.93 -17.79 12.17
N CYS A 121 -0.27 -18.25 11.09
CA CYS A 121 0.12 -17.40 9.97
C CYS A 121 -1.05 -16.60 9.38
N SER A 122 -2.25 -17.22 9.32
CA SER A 122 -3.44 -16.54 8.80
C SER A 122 -3.97 -15.44 9.71
N ASP A 123 -3.75 -15.52 11.03
CA ASP A 123 -4.11 -14.45 11.96
C ASP A 123 -3.24 -13.23 11.73
N VAL A 124 -1.93 -13.45 11.58
CA VAL A 124 -0.97 -12.37 11.29
C VAL A 124 -1.30 -11.73 9.95
N ALA A 125 -1.54 -12.53 8.90
CA ALA A 125 -1.90 -12.03 7.58
C ALA A 125 -3.21 -11.22 7.61
N ARG A 126 -4.23 -11.71 8.35
CA ARG A 126 -5.50 -11.00 8.53
C ARG A 126 -5.31 -9.67 9.23
N ASP A 127 -4.60 -9.65 10.35
CA ASP A 127 -4.45 -8.44 11.18
C ASP A 127 -3.61 -7.38 10.46
N VAL A 128 -2.53 -7.78 9.77
CA VAL A 128 -1.75 -6.86 8.92
C VAL A 128 -2.60 -6.35 7.76
N SER A 129 -3.37 -7.23 7.09
CA SER A 129 -4.26 -6.80 6.00
C SER A 129 -5.35 -5.86 6.49
N ALA A 130 -5.89 -6.10 7.68
CA ALA A 130 -6.86 -5.20 8.31
C ALA A 130 -6.23 -3.83 8.61
N GLU A 131 -4.99 -3.80 9.12
CA GLU A 131 -4.25 -2.56 9.34
C GLU A 131 -4.01 -1.79 8.03
N LEU A 132 -3.63 -2.50 6.95
CA LEU A 132 -3.45 -1.89 5.63
C LEU A 132 -4.74 -1.30 5.04
N VAL A 133 -5.89 -1.90 5.36
CA VAL A 133 -7.21 -1.49 4.82
C VAL A 133 -7.91 -0.49 5.73
N TYR A 134 -7.85 -0.71 7.04
CA TYR A 134 -8.63 0.03 8.03
C TYR A 134 -7.75 0.83 9.00
N GLY A 135 -6.44 0.59 8.96
CA GLY A 135 -5.47 1.21 9.86
C GLY A 135 -5.67 2.70 9.91
N ASP A 136 -6.11 3.11 11.07
CA ASP A 136 -6.37 4.50 11.41
C ASP A 136 -7.52 5.17 10.62
N SER A 137 -8.67 4.46 10.50
CA SER A 137 -9.90 5.05 9.93
C SER A 137 -10.33 6.35 10.64
N PHE A 138 -9.87 6.59 11.86
CA PHE A 138 -10.08 7.83 12.61
C PHE A 138 -8.87 8.75 12.64
N GLY A 139 -7.67 8.25 12.36
CA GLY A 139 -6.42 9.00 12.29
C GLY A 139 -5.91 9.23 10.86
N ASN A 140 -6.65 8.78 9.83
CA ASN A 140 -6.25 8.99 8.45
C ASN A 140 -6.16 10.49 8.15
N ARG A 141 -4.93 10.99 8.15
CA ARG A 141 -4.63 12.42 7.99
C ARG A 141 -5.18 12.96 6.67
N LEU A 142 -5.09 12.16 5.60
CA LEU A 142 -5.63 12.52 4.29
C LEU A 142 -7.14 12.78 4.38
N ILE A 143 -7.88 11.82 4.89
CA ILE A 143 -9.34 11.88 4.97
C ILE A 143 -9.79 12.99 5.93
N SER A 144 -9.27 12.99 7.17
CA SER A 144 -9.64 13.99 8.18
C SER A 144 -9.33 15.42 7.74
N ASN A 145 -8.17 15.62 7.12
CA ASN A 145 -7.74 16.93 6.65
C ASN A 145 -8.57 17.37 5.44
N THR A 146 -8.83 16.48 4.49
CA THR A 146 -9.66 16.78 3.33
C THR A 146 -11.09 17.15 3.77
N VAL A 147 -11.71 16.33 4.62
CA VAL A 147 -13.05 16.61 5.18
C VAL A 147 -13.05 17.95 5.92
N PHE A 148 -12.02 18.22 6.74
CA PHE A 148 -11.92 19.51 7.44
C PHE A 148 -11.91 20.68 6.47
N HIS A 149 -11.15 20.63 5.40
CA HIS A 149 -11.11 21.71 4.40
C HIS A 149 -12.41 21.81 3.61
N LEU A 150 -12.97 20.69 3.16
CA LEU A 150 -14.21 20.69 2.36
C LEU A 150 -15.44 21.11 3.16
N LEU A 151 -15.51 20.80 4.44
CA LEU A 151 -16.65 21.21 5.30
C LEU A 151 -16.49 22.60 5.91
N ASN A 152 -15.32 23.21 5.85
CA ASN A 152 -15.03 24.50 6.50
C ASN A 152 -15.27 25.67 5.54
N PHE A 153 -16.47 25.75 4.97
CA PHE A 153 -16.85 26.79 4.01
C PHE A 153 -16.69 28.23 4.53
N GLU A 154 -16.65 28.46 5.83
CA GLU A 154 -16.43 29.80 6.39
C GLU A 154 -15.03 30.34 6.06
N LYS A 155 -14.07 29.48 5.76
CA LYS A 155 -12.67 29.84 5.45
C LYS A 155 -12.37 29.89 3.96
N HIS A 156 -13.17 29.23 3.13
CA HIS A 156 -12.92 29.11 1.70
C HIS A 156 -14.06 29.71 0.90
N PRO A 157 -13.77 30.58 -0.07
CA PRO A 157 -14.80 31.26 -0.86
C PRO A 157 -15.59 30.32 -1.77
N ASN A 158 -15.04 29.13 -2.08
CA ASN A 158 -15.67 28.12 -2.90
C ASN A 158 -15.02 26.75 -2.70
N PHE A 159 -15.67 25.70 -3.23
CA PHE A 159 -15.22 24.31 -3.17
C PHE A 159 -13.82 24.10 -3.76
N GLN A 160 -13.51 24.76 -4.88
CA GLN A 160 -12.23 24.61 -5.57
C GLN A 160 -11.05 25.07 -4.69
N GLU A 161 -11.21 26.19 -3.97
CA GLU A 161 -10.18 26.66 -3.03
C GLU A 161 -10.04 25.70 -1.84
N ALA A 162 -11.14 25.17 -1.30
CA ALA A 162 -11.10 24.19 -0.24
C ALA A 162 -10.36 22.91 -0.67
N LEU A 163 -10.66 22.41 -1.87
CA LEU A 163 -10.00 21.23 -2.45
C LEU A 163 -8.51 21.48 -2.73
N LYS A 164 -8.17 22.68 -3.20
CA LYS A 164 -6.77 23.09 -3.42
C LYS A 164 -5.97 23.11 -2.13
N GLU A 165 -6.53 23.64 -1.05
CA GLU A 165 -5.88 23.62 0.27
C GLU A 165 -5.70 22.17 0.77
N ALA A 166 -6.71 21.32 0.60
CA ALA A 166 -6.61 19.91 0.95
C ALA A 166 -5.51 19.19 0.14
N ALA A 167 -5.44 19.47 -1.16
CA ALA A 167 -4.45 18.87 -2.07
C ALA A 167 -3.02 19.31 -1.69
N ILE A 168 -2.80 20.58 -1.43
CA ILE A 168 -1.49 21.12 -1.02
C ILE A 168 -1.05 20.50 0.31
N ASN A 169 -1.95 20.45 1.30
CA ASN A 169 -1.62 19.96 2.63
C ASN A 169 -1.37 18.44 2.69
N ASN A 170 -1.90 17.70 1.74
CA ASN A 170 -1.77 16.24 1.66
C ASN A 170 -0.95 15.76 0.46
N ASP A 171 -0.36 16.67 -0.30
CA ASP A 171 0.55 16.42 -1.43
C ASP A 171 -0.03 15.50 -2.52
N PHE A 172 -1.29 15.72 -2.86
CA PHE A 172 -1.90 15.10 -4.02
C PHE A 172 -2.35 16.17 -5.04
N GLN A 173 -2.58 15.75 -6.27
CA GLN A 173 -3.29 16.57 -7.26
C GLN A 173 -4.51 15.83 -7.80
N ILE A 174 -5.47 16.58 -8.35
CA ILE A 174 -6.72 16.03 -8.84
C ILE A 174 -7.14 16.72 -10.13
N ILE A 175 -7.65 15.92 -11.07
CA ILE A 175 -8.24 16.37 -12.32
C ILE A 175 -9.59 15.70 -12.47
N ILE A 176 -10.64 16.49 -12.71
CA ILE A 176 -11.98 15.99 -12.97
C ILE A 176 -12.37 16.37 -14.40
N LEU A 177 -12.82 15.37 -15.16
CA LEU A 177 -13.24 15.49 -16.54
C LEU A 177 -14.72 15.15 -16.68
N SER A 178 -15.42 15.78 -17.62
CA SER A 178 -16.75 15.35 -18.03
C SER A 178 -16.73 13.97 -18.70
N GLU A 179 -17.89 13.40 -18.98
CA GLU A 179 -18.04 12.17 -19.75
C GLU A 179 -17.36 12.26 -21.13
N ASP A 180 -17.35 13.44 -21.74
CA ASP A 180 -16.69 13.74 -23.02
C ASP A 180 -15.19 14.07 -22.87
N PHE A 181 -14.60 13.84 -21.69
CA PHE A 181 -13.20 14.16 -21.36
C PHE A 181 -12.83 15.65 -21.45
N ASN A 182 -13.79 16.54 -21.21
CA ASN A 182 -13.49 17.96 -21.09
C ASN A 182 -13.11 18.28 -19.63
N PRO A 183 -12.05 19.06 -19.38
CA PRO A 183 -11.66 19.46 -18.04
C PRO A 183 -12.74 20.30 -17.36
N ILE A 184 -13.17 19.88 -16.15
CA ILE A 184 -14.11 20.61 -15.30
C ILE A 184 -13.36 21.27 -14.15
N LEU A 185 -12.45 20.51 -13.53
CA LEU A 185 -11.64 20.99 -12.41
C LEU A 185 -10.25 20.39 -12.50
N SER A 186 -9.24 21.22 -12.21
CA SER A 186 -7.85 20.78 -12.03
C SER A 186 -7.26 21.49 -10.83
N VAL A 187 -6.72 20.72 -9.90
CA VAL A 187 -5.90 21.20 -8.80
C VAL A 187 -4.51 20.61 -8.95
N GLU A 188 -3.57 21.46 -9.32
CA GLU A 188 -2.18 21.09 -9.55
C GLU A 188 -1.33 21.46 -8.32
N THR A 189 -0.41 20.57 -7.95
CA THR A 189 0.58 20.78 -6.91
C THR A 189 2.00 20.75 -7.47
N ARG A 190 2.99 20.25 -6.73
CA ARG A 190 4.41 20.29 -7.14
C ARG A 190 4.72 19.42 -8.36
N HIS A 191 4.13 18.24 -8.43
CA HIS A 191 4.28 17.33 -9.55
C HIS A 191 3.05 17.46 -10.45
N ARG A 192 3.26 17.35 -11.75
CA ARG A 192 2.19 17.59 -12.72
C ARG A 192 1.99 16.36 -13.58
N VAL A 193 0.79 15.83 -13.54
CA VAL A 193 0.28 15.08 -14.67
C VAL A 193 -0.35 16.10 -15.60
N SER A 194 0.09 16.13 -16.85
CA SER A 194 -0.53 16.99 -17.86
C SER A 194 -1.99 16.61 -18.03
N ILE A 195 -2.90 17.60 -18.04
CA ILE A 195 -4.32 17.38 -18.34
C ILE A 195 -4.48 16.68 -19.69
N ASP A 196 -3.70 17.07 -20.69
CA ASP A 196 -3.72 16.45 -22.02
C ASP A 196 -3.34 14.96 -21.96
N GLU A 197 -2.39 14.59 -21.13
CA GLU A 197 -1.99 13.19 -20.92
C GLU A 197 -3.08 12.41 -20.18
N ALA A 198 -3.72 13.00 -19.16
CA ALA A 198 -4.87 12.41 -18.48
C ALA A 198 -6.04 12.15 -19.45
N ILE A 199 -6.34 13.11 -20.32
CA ILE A 199 -7.35 12.97 -21.37
C ILE A 199 -6.98 11.87 -22.36
N ARG A 200 -5.73 11.83 -22.81
CA ARG A 200 -5.22 10.82 -23.73
C ARG A 200 -5.35 9.41 -23.14
N ILE A 201 -4.98 9.22 -21.90
CA ILE A 201 -5.09 7.94 -21.20
C ILE A 201 -6.55 7.55 -21.02
N GLY A 202 -7.39 8.47 -20.56
CA GLY A 202 -8.80 8.22 -20.39
C GLY A 202 -9.48 7.77 -21.68
N ARG A 203 -9.19 8.42 -22.81
CA ARG A 203 -9.72 8.05 -24.12
C ARG A 203 -9.19 6.74 -24.67
N SER A 204 -7.96 6.35 -24.31
CA SER A 204 -7.34 5.10 -24.79
C SER A 204 -7.81 3.86 -24.02
N ARG A 205 -8.46 4.03 -22.88
CA ARG A 205 -8.96 2.95 -22.04
C ARG A 205 -10.47 2.85 -22.17
N GLU A 206 -10.95 1.64 -22.46
CA GLU A 206 -12.35 1.30 -22.21
C GLU A 206 -12.53 1.34 -20.68
N MET A 207 -13.06 2.44 -20.20
CA MET A 207 -13.33 2.61 -18.77
C MET A 207 -14.53 1.75 -18.42
N ASN A 208 -14.28 0.62 -17.76
CA ASN A 208 -15.34 -0.15 -17.14
C ASN A 208 -15.99 0.67 -16.01
N ASP A 209 -17.29 0.52 -15.83
CA ASP A 209 -18.09 1.12 -14.74
C ASP A 209 -17.71 0.49 -13.37
N SER A 210 -16.46 0.47 -13.04
CA SER A 210 -16.02 -0.04 -11.75
C SER A 210 -15.86 1.14 -10.78
N SER A 211 -16.47 1.03 -9.63
CA SER A 211 -16.28 1.95 -8.50
C SER A 211 -14.86 1.85 -7.88
N VAL A 212 -14.00 1.02 -8.46
CA VAL A 212 -12.63 0.80 -8.00
C VAL A 212 -11.67 1.57 -8.88
N TYR A 213 -10.86 2.43 -8.27
CA TYR A 213 -9.81 3.15 -8.98
C TYR A 213 -8.75 2.20 -9.53
N THR A 214 -8.40 2.41 -10.78
CA THR A 214 -7.33 1.67 -11.44
C THR A 214 -6.02 2.44 -11.31
N LEU A 215 -4.95 1.75 -10.91
CA LEU A 215 -3.61 2.32 -10.87
C LEU A 215 -3.07 2.47 -12.29
N VAL A 216 -2.58 3.66 -12.61
CA VAL A 216 -2.02 4.00 -13.94
C VAL A 216 -0.74 4.78 -13.72
N GLU A 217 0.31 4.44 -14.47
CA GLU A 217 1.52 5.26 -14.51
C GLU A 217 1.35 6.36 -15.58
N VAL A 218 1.51 7.61 -15.17
CA VAL A 218 1.45 8.78 -16.02
C VAL A 218 2.69 9.64 -15.74
N ASP A 219 3.50 9.88 -16.74
CA ASP A 219 4.76 10.64 -16.62
C ASP A 219 5.68 10.12 -15.50
N GLY A 220 5.69 8.79 -15.26
CA GLY A 220 6.49 8.17 -14.21
C GLY A 220 5.88 8.29 -12.81
N VAL A 221 4.67 8.82 -12.68
CA VAL A 221 3.96 8.98 -11.40
C VAL A 221 2.75 8.06 -11.35
N LEU A 222 2.57 7.38 -10.22
CA LEU A 222 1.39 6.56 -9.99
C LEU A 222 0.15 7.43 -9.87
N THR A 223 -0.83 7.14 -10.71
CA THR A 223 -2.08 7.89 -10.84
C THR A 223 -3.25 6.95 -10.66
N TYR A 224 -4.21 7.35 -9.86
CA TYR A 224 -5.46 6.62 -9.67
C TYR A 224 -6.54 7.20 -10.58
N TRP A 225 -7.19 6.34 -11.34
CA TRP A 225 -8.20 6.71 -12.30
C TRP A 225 -9.51 6.00 -11.98
N GLY A 226 -10.63 6.73 -12.02
CA GLY A 226 -11.96 6.15 -11.82
C GLY A 226 -13.08 7.01 -12.39
N SER A 227 -14.26 6.40 -12.54
CA SER A 227 -15.48 7.13 -12.82
C SER A 227 -16.21 7.47 -11.52
N VAL A 228 -16.82 8.65 -11.48
CA VAL A 228 -17.63 9.15 -10.37
C VAL A 228 -18.94 9.73 -10.89
N LEU A 229 -19.97 9.76 -10.05
CA LEU A 229 -21.24 10.39 -10.36
C LEU A 229 -21.35 11.73 -9.62
N ILE A 230 -21.48 12.81 -10.34
CA ILE A 230 -21.66 14.14 -9.80
C ILE A 230 -23.00 14.67 -10.33
N ASN A 231 -23.97 14.91 -9.44
CA ASN A 231 -25.34 15.29 -9.81
C ASN A 231 -25.99 14.34 -10.85
N ASP A 232 -25.82 13.03 -10.65
CA ASP A 232 -26.29 11.97 -11.55
C ASP A 232 -25.62 11.96 -12.95
N GLU A 233 -24.62 12.80 -13.20
CA GLU A 233 -23.84 12.82 -14.43
C GLU A 233 -22.51 12.08 -14.23
N LYS A 234 -22.10 11.30 -15.23
CA LYS A 234 -20.85 10.56 -15.21
C LYS A 234 -19.67 11.49 -15.47
N HIS A 235 -18.68 11.40 -14.60
CA HIS A 235 -17.42 12.12 -14.69
C HIS A 235 -16.25 11.16 -14.54
N TYR A 236 -15.05 11.61 -14.92
CA TYR A 236 -13.82 10.88 -14.66
C TYR A 236 -12.93 11.69 -13.72
N MET A 237 -12.34 10.99 -12.75
CA MET A 237 -11.46 11.61 -11.76
C MET A 237 -10.09 10.95 -11.79
N PHE A 238 -9.05 11.78 -11.94
CA PHE A 238 -7.66 11.40 -11.68
C PHE A 238 -7.24 11.95 -10.33
N ILE A 239 -6.58 11.12 -9.53
CA ILE A 239 -5.90 11.55 -8.32
C ILE A 239 -4.46 11.07 -8.40
N VAL A 240 -3.51 12.00 -8.30
CA VAL A 240 -2.08 11.72 -8.34
C VAL A 240 -1.54 11.82 -6.93
N ASP A 241 -1.02 10.73 -6.43
CA ASP A 241 -0.28 10.66 -5.18
C ASP A 241 1.18 10.96 -5.47
N ASN A 242 1.58 12.20 -5.28
CA ASN A 242 2.89 12.71 -5.70
C ASN A 242 4.07 11.96 -5.09
N GLU A 243 3.93 11.44 -3.87
CA GLU A 243 5.01 10.76 -3.14
C GLU A 243 4.74 9.27 -2.89
N ASP A 244 3.73 8.70 -3.54
CA ASP A 244 3.29 7.31 -3.30
C ASP A 244 3.01 7.05 -1.80
N CYS A 245 2.31 8.01 -1.18
CA CYS A 245 2.06 8.02 0.26
C CYS A 245 0.79 7.28 0.66
N TYR A 246 -0.15 7.08 -0.27
CA TYR A 246 -1.49 6.60 0.02
C TYR A 246 -1.77 5.24 -0.60
N SER A 247 -2.57 4.43 0.07
CA SER A 247 -3.07 3.17 -0.47
C SER A 247 -4.21 3.42 -1.46
N ALA A 248 -4.48 2.44 -2.33
CA ALA A 248 -5.63 2.50 -3.25
C ALA A 248 -6.95 2.73 -2.51
N ASN A 249 -7.12 2.15 -1.31
CA ASN A 249 -8.32 2.34 -0.48
C ASN A 249 -8.45 3.78 0.05
N GLU A 250 -7.35 4.41 0.44
CA GLU A 250 -7.35 5.82 0.88
C GLU A 250 -7.72 6.75 -0.26
N ILE A 251 -7.19 6.51 -1.45
CA ILE A 251 -7.53 7.28 -2.65
C ILE A 251 -9.00 7.07 -3.06
N THR A 252 -9.50 5.85 -2.98
CA THR A 252 -10.93 5.57 -3.24
C THR A 252 -11.83 6.34 -2.27
N LYS A 253 -11.52 6.31 -0.97
CA LYS A 253 -12.27 7.10 0.01
C LYS A 253 -12.15 8.60 -0.20
N LEU A 254 -10.98 9.09 -0.62
CA LEU A 254 -10.79 10.50 -0.98
C LEU A 254 -11.71 10.87 -2.14
N ALA A 255 -11.78 10.04 -3.17
CA ALA A 255 -12.63 10.26 -4.32
C ALA A 255 -14.12 10.28 -3.95
N GLU A 256 -14.58 9.34 -3.12
CA GLU A 256 -15.95 9.30 -2.61
C GLU A 256 -16.32 10.58 -1.84
N ILE A 257 -15.40 11.10 -1.03
CA ILE A 257 -15.61 12.36 -0.29
C ILE A 257 -15.73 13.54 -1.25
N ILE A 258 -14.88 13.60 -2.27
CA ILE A 258 -14.90 14.68 -3.27
C ILE A 258 -16.18 14.60 -4.10
N GLU A 259 -16.59 13.39 -4.51
CA GLU A 259 -17.86 13.15 -5.21
C GLU A 259 -19.05 13.65 -4.39
N LEU A 260 -19.15 13.27 -3.11
CA LEU A 260 -20.18 13.73 -2.18
C LEU A 260 -20.19 15.25 -1.99
N ALA A 261 -19.03 15.90 -2.00
CA ALA A 261 -18.91 17.33 -1.77
C ALA A 261 -19.22 18.16 -3.04
N MET A 262 -19.17 17.53 -4.21
CA MET A 262 -19.51 18.16 -5.50
C MET A 262 -20.98 17.95 -5.91
N GLY A 263 -21.64 16.93 -5.40
CA GLY A 263 -23.05 16.63 -5.62
C GLY A 263 -23.92 17.32 -4.63
#